data_a7a6bd3d1bfbc94d813d1b2cd5c65b95
#
_entry.id   a7a6bd3d1bfbc94d813d1b2cd5c65b95
#
_cell.length_a   1.000
_cell.length_b   1.000
_cell.length_c   1.000
_cell.angle_alpha   90.00
_cell.angle_beta   90.00
_cell.angle_gamma   90.00
#
_symmetry.space_group_name_H-M   'P 1'
#
loop_
_entity.id
_entity.type
_entity.pdbx_description
1 polymer ?
#
loop_
_entity_poly.entity_id
_entity_poly.type
_entity_poly.pdbx_seq_one_letter_code
_entity_poly.pdbx_strand_id
1 'polypeptide(L)'
;MSLCVFNLYAEYIMRNAGLEEAQAGIKIARRNINNLRYADETTLMAESKELKSFLMKVKEESEKVGLKLNIQKTKMMASGPITSWQIDGETMETVETVADFIFLGSKITADGDCSHEIKRRLLLGRKVMSNLDSILKSRDISLPTKVRLVSSVQFSRSVVSDSL
;
A
#
# COMPACT_ATOMS: atom_id res chain seq x y z
N MET A 1 15.34 -13.67 -3.32
CA MET A 1 14.17 -14.48 -3.79
C MET A 1 13.57 -13.81 -5.00
N SER A 2 13.12 -14.58 -6.02
CA SER A 2 12.42 -13.99 -7.18
C SER A 2 11.06 -13.45 -6.73
N LEU A 3 10.60 -12.34 -7.32
CA LEU A 3 9.29 -11.73 -7.04
C LEU A 3 8.13 -12.73 -7.23
N CYS A 4 8.21 -13.57 -8.28
CA CYS A 4 7.20 -14.60 -8.54
C CYS A 4 7.12 -15.64 -7.43
N VAL A 5 8.28 -16.08 -6.89
CA VAL A 5 8.32 -17.04 -5.78
C VAL A 5 7.78 -16.40 -4.50
N PHE A 6 8.11 -15.15 -4.24
CA PHE A 6 7.57 -14.45 -3.09
C PHE A 6 6.04 -14.33 -3.16
N ASN A 7 5.49 -13.99 -4.32
CA ASN A 7 4.03 -13.89 -4.51
C ASN A 7 3.32 -15.24 -4.26
N LEU A 8 3.95 -16.37 -4.63
CA LEU A 8 3.40 -17.70 -4.32
C LEU A 8 3.38 -18.00 -2.83
N TYR A 9 4.44 -17.62 -2.11
CA TYR A 9 4.48 -17.74 -0.64
C TYR A 9 3.43 -16.84 0.02
N ALA A 10 3.29 -15.61 -0.42
CA ALA A 10 2.29 -14.68 0.08
C ALA A 10 0.87 -15.23 -0.14
N GLU A 11 0.58 -15.80 -1.30
CA GLU A 11 -0.70 -16.43 -1.60
C GLU A 11 -0.97 -17.63 -0.69
N TYR A 12 0.02 -18.51 -0.51
CA TYR A 12 -0.06 -19.67 0.38
C TYR A 12 -0.37 -19.24 1.83
N ILE A 13 0.34 -18.24 2.35
CA ILE A 13 0.14 -17.72 3.71
C ILE A 13 -1.29 -17.18 3.87
N MET A 14 -1.78 -16.38 2.92
CA MET A 14 -3.09 -15.76 3.02
C MET A 14 -4.23 -16.77 2.94
N ARG A 15 -4.09 -17.82 2.12
CA ARG A 15 -5.07 -18.93 2.07
C ARG A 15 -5.11 -19.67 3.39
N ASN A 16 -3.96 -20.04 3.93
CA ASN A 16 -3.90 -20.79 5.20
C ASN A 16 -4.36 -19.95 6.39
N ALA A 17 -4.17 -18.63 6.35
CA ALA A 17 -4.72 -17.72 7.35
C ALA A 17 -6.25 -17.56 7.25
N GLY A 18 -6.90 -18.14 6.23
CA GLY A 18 -8.35 -18.12 6.05
C GLY A 18 -8.91 -16.74 5.64
N LEU A 19 -8.06 -15.88 5.07
CA LEU A 19 -8.46 -14.53 4.67
C LEU A 19 -9.35 -14.52 3.42
N GLU A 20 -9.27 -15.53 2.56
CA GLU A 20 -10.09 -15.62 1.36
C GLU A 20 -11.55 -15.97 1.67
N GLU A 21 -11.78 -16.75 2.71
CA GLU A 21 -13.12 -17.20 3.14
C GLU A 21 -13.79 -16.23 4.14
N ALA A 22 -13.02 -15.28 4.67
CA ALA A 22 -13.52 -14.37 5.67
C ALA A 22 -14.50 -13.36 5.05
N GLN A 23 -15.71 -13.28 5.60
CA GLN A 23 -16.67 -12.22 5.27
C GLN A 23 -16.24 -10.85 5.84
N ALA A 24 -15.23 -10.84 6.67
CA ALA A 24 -14.63 -9.66 7.26
C ALA A 24 -13.86 -8.85 6.21
N GLY A 25 -13.89 -7.54 6.35
CA GLY A 25 -13.21 -6.60 5.42
C GLY A 25 -14.01 -5.33 5.21
N ILE A 26 -13.54 -4.51 4.30
CA ILE A 26 -14.19 -3.26 3.92
C ILE A 26 -14.95 -3.46 2.60
N LYS A 27 -16.21 -3.05 2.54
CA LYS A 27 -17.00 -3.13 1.32
C LYS A 27 -16.68 -1.96 0.39
N ILE A 28 -16.04 -2.25 -0.74
CA ILE A 28 -15.76 -1.28 -1.80
C ILE A 28 -16.45 -1.74 -3.08
N ALA A 29 -17.31 -0.90 -3.65
CA ALA A 29 -18.07 -1.20 -4.88
C ALA A 29 -18.74 -2.59 -4.85
N ARG A 30 -19.41 -2.94 -3.76
CA ARG A 30 -20.10 -4.23 -3.51
C ARG A 30 -19.17 -5.45 -3.38
N ARG A 31 -17.86 -5.26 -3.38
CA ARG A 31 -16.87 -6.32 -3.11
C ARG A 31 -16.35 -6.17 -1.69
N ASN A 32 -16.19 -7.29 -1.00
CA ASN A 32 -15.53 -7.30 0.29
C ASN A 32 -14.02 -7.39 0.07
N ILE A 33 -13.27 -6.42 0.58
CA ILE A 33 -11.81 -6.36 0.46
C ILE A 33 -11.25 -6.41 1.87
N ASN A 34 -10.51 -7.45 2.18
CA ASN A 34 -9.88 -7.66 3.48
C ASN A 34 -8.35 -7.57 3.43
N ASN A 35 -7.75 -7.61 2.25
CA ASN A 35 -6.32 -7.41 2.07
C ASN A 35 -5.99 -6.79 0.70
N LEU A 36 -4.88 -6.08 0.64
CA LEU A 36 -4.22 -5.62 -0.58
C LEU A 36 -2.76 -6.04 -0.50
N ARG A 37 -2.21 -6.56 -1.59
CA ARG A 37 -0.84 -7.09 -1.64
C ARG A 37 -0.09 -6.57 -2.86
N TYR A 38 1.14 -6.18 -2.62
CA TYR A 38 2.09 -5.86 -3.68
C TYR A 38 3.50 -6.21 -3.21
N ALA A 39 4.11 -7.23 -3.83
CA ALA A 39 5.39 -7.79 -3.40
C ALA A 39 5.36 -8.11 -1.88
N ASP A 40 6.25 -7.53 -1.10
CA ASP A 40 6.34 -7.70 0.36
C ASP A 40 5.45 -6.73 1.15
N GLU A 41 4.82 -5.77 0.49
CA GLU A 41 3.85 -4.89 1.13
C GLU A 41 2.46 -5.54 1.19
N THR A 42 1.93 -5.66 2.38
CA THR A 42 0.58 -6.20 2.61
C THR A 42 -0.20 -5.28 3.52
N THR A 43 -1.40 -4.91 3.09
CA THR A 43 -2.36 -4.18 3.92
C THR A 43 -3.51 -5.11 4.26
N LEU A 44 -3.81 -5.27 5.54
CA LEU A 44 -4.98 -5.99 6.05
C LEU A 44 -6.07 -4.99 6.44
N MET A 45 -7.32 -5.30 6.12
CA MET A 45 -8.48 -4.43 6.37
C MET A 45 -9.59 -5.24 7.00
N ALA A 46 -10.03 -4.81 8.18
CA ALA A 46 -11.19 -5.39 8.87
C ALA A 46 -11.63 -4.48 10.01
N GLU A 47 -12.71 -4.84 10.69
CA GLU A 47 -13.05 -4.26 11.98
C GLU A 47 -12.01 -4.66 13.04
N SER A 48 -11.86 -3.83 14.09
CA SER A 48 -10.72 -3.87 15.02
C SER A 48 -10.44 -5.24 15.65
N LYS A 49 -11.49 -5.99 16.03
CA LYS A 49 -11.32 -7.31 16.66
C LYS A 49 -10.86 -8.37 15.67
N GLU A 50 -11.39 -8.33 14.47
CA GLU A 50 -11.07 -9.27 13.40
C GLU A 50 -9.68 -9.01 12.84
N LEU A 51 -9.26 -7.74 12.73
CA LEU A 51 -7.96 -7.35 12.22
C LEU A 51 -6.82 -7.94 13.07
N LYS A 52 -6.96 -7.93 14.41
CA LYS A 52 -5.98 -8.55 15.30
C LYS A 52 -5.87 -10.06 15.04
N SER A 53 -7.03 -10.73 14.94
CA SER A 53 -7.06 -12.18 14.65
C SER A 53 -6.39 -12.49 13.30
N PHE A 54 -6.64 -11.68 12.28
CA PHE A 54 -6.01 -11.84 10.97
C PHE A 54 -4.50 -11.65 11.02
N LEU A 55 -4.04 -10.60 11.68
CA LEU A 55 -2.61 -10.33 11.81
C LEU A 55 -1.88 -11.46 12.52
N MET A 56 -2.47 -12.01 13.60
CA MET A 56 -1.89 -13.14 14.33
C MET A 56 -1.81 -14.41 13.46
N LYS A 57 -2.88 -14.72 12.71
CA LYS A 57 -2.87 -15.85 11.77
C LYS A 57 -1.83 -15.68 10.67
N VAL A 58 -1.75 -14.50 10.07
CA VAL A 58 -0.75 -14.19 9.03
C VAL A 58 0.67 -14.33 9.60
N LYS A 59 0.91 -13.83 10.82
CA LYS A 59 2.20 -14.01 11.52
C LYS A 59 2.53 -15.48 11.70
N GLU A 60 1.64 -16.28 12.24
CA GLU A 60 1.82 -17.70 12.46
C GLU A 60 2.12 -18.47 11.17
N GLU A 61 1.31 -18.25 10.12
CA GLU A 61 1.52 -18.90 8.82
C GLU A 61 2.82 -18.45 8.13
N SER A 62 3.20 -17.19 8.30
CA SER A 62 4.47 -16.68 7.80
C SER A 62 5.67 -17.33 8.46
N GLU A 63 5.63 -17.52 9.77
CA GLU A 63 6.70 -18.17 10.55
C GLU A 63 6.87 -19.64 10.16
N LYS A 64 5.79 -20.37 9.84
CA LYS A 64 5.86 -21.76 9.36
C LYS A 64 6.66 -21.91 8.06
N VAL A 65 6.68 -20.90 7.23
CA VAL A 65 7.46 -20.87 5.97
C VAL A 65 8.79 -20.11 6.09
N GLY A 66 9.20 -19.76 7.31
CA GLY A 66 10.48 -19.09 7.60
C GLY A 66 10.48 -17.59 7.29
N LEU A 67 9.31 -16.96 7.08
CA LEU A 67 9.16 -15.52 6.91
C LEU A 67 8.77 -14.89 8.25
N LYS A 68 9.37 -13.75 8.58
CA LYS A 68 9.04 -13.01 9.80
C LYS A 68 8.39 -11.68 9.47
N LEU A 69 7.31 -11.38 10.16
CA LEU A 69 6.67 -10.09 10.10
C LEU A 69 7.61 -9.01 10.69
N ASN A 70 7.84 -7.92 9.94
CA ASN A 70 8.64 -6.82 10.43
C ASN A 70 7.75 -5.84 11.22
N ILE A 71 7.68 -6.04 12.54
CA ILE A 71 6.83 -5.24 13.44
C ILE A 71 7.20 -3.76 13.42
N GLN A 72 8.49 -3.43 13.33
CA GLN A 72 8.95 -2.02 13.31
C GLN A 72 8.46 -1.27 12.06
N LYS A 73 8.30 -1.97 10.93
CA LYS A 73 7.75 -1.40 9.69
C LYS A 73 6.24 -1.53 9.59
N THR A 74 5.63 -2.38 10.42
CA THR A 74 4.18 -2.57 10.43
C THR A 74 3.53 -1.36 11.08
N LYS A 75 2.56 -0.75 10.40
CA LYS A 75 1.80 0.40 10.87
C LYS A 75 0.33 0.04 10.96
N MET A 76 -0.36 0.63 11.92
CA MET A 76 -1.80 0.49 12.07
C MET A 76 -2.48 1.83 11.84
N MET A 77 -3.57 1.81 11.09
CA MET A 77 -4.42 2.97 10.90
C MET A 77 -5.86 2.61 11.25
N ALA A 78 -6.52 3.48 11.99
CA ALA A 78 -7.90 3.29 12.38
C ALA A 78 -8.69 4.59 12.22
N SER A 79 -9.96 4.50 11.82
CA SER A 79 -10.88 5.64 11.73
C SER A 79 -11.52 6.03 13.06
N GLY A 80 -11.09 5.44 14.18
CA GLY A 80 -11.60 5.67 15.53
C GLY A 80 -10.49 5.71 16.59
N PRO A 81 -10.82 5.98 17.85
CA PRO A 81 -9.85 6.10 18.94
C PRO A 81 -9.29 4.74 19.33
N ILE A 82 -8.24 4.30 18.63
CA ILE A 82 -7.43 3.15 19.02
C ILE A 82 -6.06 3.65 19.41
N THR A 83 -5.66 3.43 20.66
CA THR A 83 -4.43 4.01 21.21
C THR A 83 -3.21 3.11 21.03
N SER A 84 -3.35 1.80 21.04
CA SER A 84 -2.25 0.85 20.80
C SER A 84 -2.74 -0.57 20.64
N TRP A 85 -1.99 -1.39 19.90
CA TRP A 85 -2.20 -2.82 19.81
C TRP A 85 -0.95 -3.56 20.24
N GLN A 86 -1.12 -4.60 21.05
CA GLN A 86 -0.06 -5.52 21.44
C GLN A 86 -0.15 -6.78 20.55
N ILE A 87 0.97 -7.13 19.95
CA ILE A 87 1.18 -8.38 19.24
C ILE A 87 2.10 -9.21 20.11
N ASP A 88 1.61 -10.30 20.66
CA ASP A 88 2.22 -11.21 21.62
C ASP A 88 2.20 -10.79 23.10
N GLY A 89 1.70 -11.73 23.94
CA GLY A 89 1.51 -11.52 25.37
C GLY A 89 2.81 -11.55 26.22
N GLU A 90 3.96 -11.94 25.66
CA GLU A 90 5.23 -12.04 26.39
C GLU A 90 6.29 -11.02 25.96
N THR A 91 6.25 -10.52 24.75
CA THR A 91 7.06 -9.38 24.30
C THR A 91 6.14 -8.28 23.85
N MET A 92 6.17 -7.14 24.54
CA MET A 92 5.36 -5.95 24.22
C MET A 92 5.86 -5.32 22.91
N GLU A 93 5.59 -5.95 21.77
CA GLU A 93 5.75 -5.31 20.48
C GLU A 93 4.50 -4.49 20.18
N THR A 94 4.60 -3.19 20.30
CA THR A 94 3.50 -2.26 20.04
C THR A 94 3.57 -1.81 18.58
N VAL A 95 2.50 -2.04 17.84
CA VAL A 95 2.36 -1.49 16.49
C VAL A 95 2.05 0.00 16.58
N GLU A 96 2.81 0.82 15.90
CA GLU A 96 2.60 2.26 15.85
C GLU A 96 1.29 2.59 15.14
N THR A 97 0.44 3.40 15.81
CA THR A 97 -0.77 3.94 15.20
C THR A 97 -0.46 5.22 14.47
N VAL A 98 -0.80 5.28 13.19
CA VAL A 98 -0.54 6.44 12.33
C VAL A 98 -1.85 7.05 11.83
N ALA A 99 -1.85 8.37 11.64
CA ALA A 99 -2.98 9.08 11.05
C ALA A 99 -3.03 8.97 9.52
N ASP A 100 -1.88 8.73 8.91
CA ASP A 100 -1.72 8.54 7.47
C ASP A 100 -0.52 7.65 7.15
N PHE A 101 -0.52 7.02 5.99
CA PHE A 101 0.62 6.31 5.45
C PHE A 101 0.61 6.32 3.92
N ILE A 102 1.75 6.01 3.32
CA ILE A 102 1.88 5.90 1.87
C ILE A 102 1.85 4.42 1.49
N PHE A 103 0.88 4.03 0.65
CA PHE A 103 0.77 2.70 0.08
C PHE A 103 0.82 2.79 -1.44
N LEU A 104 1.80 2.15 -2.06
CA LEU A 104 2.02 2.20 -3.51
C LEU A 104 2.02 3.63 -4.06
N GLY A 105 2.68 4.55 -3.34
CA GLY A 105 2.76 5.95 -3.72
C GLY A 105 1.49 6.79 -3.55
N SER A 106 0.44 6.22 -2.98
CA SER A 106 -0.79 6.94 -2.63
C SER A 106 -0.83 7.20 -1.13
N LYS A 107 -1.05 8.43 -0.74
CA LYS A 107 -1.27 8.81 0.65
C LYS A 107 -2.70 8.45 1.07
N ILE A 108 -2.81 7.57 2.06
CA ILE A 108 -4.08 7.15 2.66
C ILE A 108 -4.17 7.76 4.04
N THR A 109 -5.31 8.33 4.39
CA THR A 109 -5.57 8.98 5.67
C THR A 109 -6.67 8.26 6.45
N ALA A 110 -6.59 8.28 7.77
CA ALA A 110 -7.54 7.59 8.66
C ALA A 110 -8.96 8.16 8.58
N ASP A 111 -9.10 9.44 8.24
CA ASP A 111 -10.39 10.13 8.04
C ASP A 111 -11.00 9.89 6.64
N GLY A 112 -10.26 9.25 5.73
CA GLY A 112 -10.69 9.01 4.35
C GLY A 112 -10.66 10.25 3.45
N ASP A 113 -10.10 11.39 3.91
CA ASP A 113 -10.00 12.60 3.08
C ASP A 113 -8.88 12.46 2.05
N CYS A 114 -9.25 12.34 0.80
CA CYS A 114 -8.32 12.27 -0.34
C CYS A 114 -7.85 13.64 -0.85
N SER A 115 -8.34 14.76 -0.29
CA SER A 115 -8.03 16.12 -0.79
C SER A 115 -6.54 16.42 -0.77
N HIS A 116 -5.83 15.98 0.25
CA HIS A 116 -4.38 16.13 0.35
C HIS A 116 -3.63 15.34 -0.72
N GLU A 117 -4.05 14.11 -0.99
CA GLU A 117 -3.44 13.28 -2.03
C GLU A 117 -3.69 13.85 -3.43
N ILE A 118 -4.89 14.32 -3.70
CA ILE A 118 -5.22 14.99 -4.97
C ILE A 118 -4.32 16.22 -5.19
N LYS A 119 -4.21 17.09 -4.18
CA LYS A 119 -3.33 18.26 -4.23
C LYS A 119 -1.87 17.86 -4.44
N ARG A 120 -1.38 16.86 -3.71
CA ARG A 120 -0.02 16.35 -3.85
C ARG A 120 0.24 15.86 -5.28
N ARG A 121 -0.65 15.07 -5.87
CA ARG A 121 -0.53 14.56 -7.24
C ARG A 121 -0.57 15.68 -8.28
N LEU A 122 -1.42 16.66 -8.10
CA LEU A 122 -1.47 17.83 -8.98
C LEU A 122 -0.15 18.63 -8.95
N LEU A 123 0.41 18.87 -7.75
CA LEU A 123 1.71 19.54 -7.60
C LEU A 123 2.84 18.76 -8.26
N LEU A 124 2.87 17.44 -8.06
CA LEU A 124 3.84 16.57 -8.71
C LEU A 124 3.70 16.60 -10.24
N GLY A 125 2.47 16.58 -10.76
CA GLY A 125 2.21 16.70 -12.19
C GLY A 125 2.70 18.04 -12.76
N ARG A 126 2.40 19.14 -12.08
CA ARG A 126 2.89 20.49 -12.46
C ARG A 126 4.41 20.54 -12.47
N LYS A 127 5.09 20.02 -11.44
CA LYS A 127 6.56 19.98 -11.38
C LYS A 127 7.16 19.25 -12.57
N VAL A 128 6.58 18.11 -12.98
CA VAL A 128 7.07 17.38 -14.16
C VAL A 128 6.85 18.17 -15.43
N MET A 129 5.66 18.74 -15.62
CA MET A 129 5.38 19.55 -16.80
C MET A 129 6.33 20.77 -16.89
N SER A 130 6.63 21.42 -15.75
CA SER A 130 7.61 22.50 -15.70
C SER A 130 9.01 22.03 -16.08
N ASN A 131 9.44 20.86 -15.64
CA ASN A 131 10.75 20.27 -16.00
C ASN A 131 10.84 19.92 -17.50
N LEU A 132 9.71 19.62 -18.13
CA LEU A 132 9.63 19.32 -19.57
C LEU A 132 9.39 20.55 -20.44
N ASP A 133 9.21 21.74 -19.86
CA ASP A 133 8.80 22.95 -20.58
C ASP A 133 9.74 23.28 -21.75
N SER A 134 11.05 23.20 -21.55
CA SER A 134 12.06 23.44 -22.61
C SER A 134 11.91 22.47 -23.80
N ILE A 135 11.65 21.19 -23.51
CA ILE A 135 11.45 20.15 -24.52
C ILE A 135 10.12 20.36 -25.25
N LEU A 136 9.07 20.65 -24.50
CA LEU A 136 7.74 20.84 -25.07
C LEU A 136 7.65 22.11 -25.93
N LYS A 137 8.40 23.15 -25.62
CA LYS A 137 8.49 24.40 -26.40
C LYS A 137 9.46 24.32 -27.57
N SER A 138 10.41 23.37 -27.60
CA SER A 138 11.37 23.23 -28.69
C SER A 138 10.65 23.01 -30.02
N ARG A 139 11.08 23.72 -31.08
CA ARG A 139 10.60 23.54 -32.45
C ARG A 139 11.26 22.36 -33.16
N ASP A 140 12.42 21.90 -32.68
CA ASP A 140 13.19 20.81 -33.27
C ASP A 140 12.63 19.43 -32.93
N ILE A 141 11.74 19.36 -31.95
CA ILE A 141 11.12 18.10 -31.50
C ILE A 141 9.71 17.98 -32.07
N SER A 142 9.47 16.88 -32.79
CA SER A 142 8.18 16.64 -33.45
C SER A 142 7.04 16.45 -32.42
N LEU A 143 5.83 16.82 -32.80
CA LEU A 143 4.64 16.67 -31.95
C LEU A 143 4.40 15.22 -31.50
N PRO A 144 4.54 14.19 -32.37
CA PRO A 144 4.41 12.80 -31.93
C PRO A 144 5.40 12.42 -30.83
N THR A 145 6.64 12.90 -30.91
CA THR A 145 7.66 12.65 -29.88
C THR A 145 7.29 13.30 -28.55
N LYS A 146 6.78 14.52 -28.58
CA LYS A 146 6.28 15.23 -27.37
C LYS A 146 5.12 14.48 -26.72
N VAL A 147 4.16 14.02 -27.49
CA VAL A 147 3.02 13.23 -27.00
C VAL A 147 3.50 11.94 -26.34
N ARG A 148 4.41 11.18 -27.00
CA ARG A 148 4.99 9.96 -26.41
C ARG A 148 5.71 10.24 -25.09
N LEU A 149 6.48 11.33 -25.02
CA LEU A 149 7.17 11.73 -23.78
C LEU A 149 6.20 12.00 -22.64
N VAL A 150 5.15 12.78 -22.87
CA VAL A 150 4.14 13.10 -21.85
C VAL A 150 3.42 11.81 -21.41
N SER A 151 3.02 10.96 -22.36
CA SER A 151 2.36 9.69 -22.06
C SER A 151 3.25 8.75 -21.24
N SER A 152 4.53 8.63 -21.57
CA SER A 152 5.47 7.78 -20.83
C SER A 152 5.70 8.28 -19.40
N VAL A 153 5.74 9.58 -19.18
CA VAL A 153 5.88 10.17 -17.85
C VAL A 153 4.64 9.93 -16.97
N GLN A 154 3.46 9.96 -17.55
CA GLN A 154 2.24 9.60 -16.83
C GLN A 154 2.25 8.12 -16.40
N PHE A 155 2.70 7.24 -17.27
CA PHE A 155 2.73 5.78 -17.01
C PHE A 155 3.81 5.40 -15.97
N SER A 156 5.02 5.98 -16.07
CA SER A 156 6.11 5.70 -15.11
C SER A 156 5.78 6.13 -13.68
N ARG A 157 4.92 7.11 -13.49
CA ARG A 157 4.55 7.61 -12.16
C ARG A 157 3.48 6.79 -11.44
N SER A 158 2.74 5.96 -12.16
CA SER A 158 1.86 4.97 -11.52
C SER A 158 2.65 3.74 -11.02
N VAL A 159 3.92 3.58 -11.42
CA VAL A 159 4.74 2.41 -11.14
C VAL A 159 5.96 2.72 -10.27
N VAL A 160 6.44 3.98 -10.26
CA VAL A 160 7.65 4.37 -9.53
C VAL A 160 7.32 5.49 -8.55
N SER A 161 6.70 5.15 -7.47
CA SER A 161 6.92 5.86 -6.23
C SER A 161 7.27 4.81 -5.21
N ASP A 162 8.47 4.95 -4.75
CA ASP A 162 9.00 4.52 -3.47
C ASP A 162 10.03 3.41 -3.48
N SER A 163 11.20 3.86 -3.88
CA SER A 163 12.41 3.46 -3.19
C SER A 163 13.16 4.76 -2.81
N LEU A 164 12.82 5.30 -1.67
CA LEU A 164 13.64 6.22 -0.88
C LEU A 164 13.34 5.98 0.60
#